data_88fde3e1078ce846faa0ec7a6b64ec29
#
_entry.id   88fde3e1078ce846faa0ec7a6b64ec29
#
_cell.length_a   1.000
_cell.length_b   1.000
_cell.length_c   1.000
_cell.angle_alpha   90.00
_cell.angle_beta   90.00
_cell.angle_gamma   90.00
#
_symmetry.space_group_name_H-M   'P 1'
#
loop_
_entity.id
_entity.type
_entity.pdbx_description
1 polymer ?
#
loop_
_entity_poly.entity_id
_entity_poly.type
_entity_poly.pdbx_seq_one_letter_code
_entity_poly.pdbx_strand_id
1 'polypeptide(L)'
;MVVGARACHHGSVSPTVLIVDDHPVFRTRARQLLEAEGFEVVGEAGDGQSGIDAAHELRADVVLLDVQLPDMDGFEVAARLTSNGSGPEVVLVSSRDGSDFGPLVSSCGARGFIPKGELSGPRLAALLR
;
A
#
# COMPACT_ATOMS: atom_id res chain seq x y z
N MET A 1 17.36 6.85 17.69
CA MET A 1 16.96 6.92 17.76
C MET A 1 16.50 6.90 17.81
N VAL A 2 16.51 6.68 17.55
CA VAL A 2 15.86 6.71 17.52
C VAL A 2 15.43 6.61 17.52
N VAL A 3 15.74 6.39 17.31
CA VAL A 3 15.08 6.34 17.24
C VAL A 3 14.55 6.31 17.48
N GLY A 4 14.68 6.31 17.65
CA GLY A 4 13.99 6.28 17.79
C GLY A 4 13.30 6.26 17.93
N ALA A 5 13.45 6.66 18.01
CA ALA A 5 12.61 6.72 18.13
C ALA A 5 11.83 6.37 17.81
N ARG A 6 11.82 6.12 17.26
CA ARG A 6 10.74 5.63 16.91
C ARG A 6 10.27 4.69 17.65
N ALA A 7 10.44 4.48 18.28
CA ALA A 7 10.01 3.67 18.97
C ALA A 7 9.28 3.79 20.01
N CYS A 8 9.17 4.12 20.30
CA CYS A 8 8.49 4.12 21.10
C CYS A 8 7.55 4.77 21.29
N HIS A 9 7.07 4.86 20.90
CA HIS A 9 6.11 5.51 20.95
C HIS A 9 5.06 5.08 21.09
N HIS A 10 4.85 4.65 21.42
CA HIS A 10 3.88 4.35 21.56
C HIS A 10 2.79 4.47 20.87
N GLY A 11 1.97 3.90 20.72
CA GLY A 11 0.73 3.95 20.03
C GLY A 11 0.52 5.10 19.09
N SER A 12 1.30 6.07 19.18
CA SER A 12 1.22 7.24 18.33
C SER A 12 2.11 7.17 17.09
N VAL A 13 2.76 6.04 16.89
CA VAL A 13 3.62 5.88 15.71
C VAL A 13 2.77 5.83 14.46
N SER A 14 3.08 6.69 13.49
CA SER A 14 2.37 6.71 12.21
C SER A 14 2.77 5.50 11.38
N PRO A 15 1.80 4.78 10.77
CA PRO A 15 2.15 3.70 9.87
C PRO A 15 2.90 4.24 8.65
N THR A 16 3.87 3.47 8.18
CA THR A 16 4.62 3.83 6.98
C THR A 16 3.96 3.20 5.76
N VAL A 17 3.87 3.96 4.68
CA VAL A 17 3.18 3.53 3.46
C VAL A 17 4.11 3.67 2.27
N LEU A 18 4.16 2.61 1.46
CA LEU A 18 4.80 2.64 0.15
C LEU A 18 3.67 2.67 -0.89
N ILE A 19 3.77 3.59 -1.86
CA ILE A 19 2.78 3.69 -2.94
C ILE A 19 3.38 3.08 -4.21
N VAL A 20 2.71 2.07 -4.76
CA VAL A 20 3.16 1.36 -5.97
C VAL A 20 2.11 1.56 -7.05
N ASP A 21 2.41 2.41 -8.03
CA ASP A 21 1.47 2.78 -9.08
C ASP A 21 2.26 3.44 -10.20
N ASP A 22 1.95 3.11 -11.45
CA ASP A 22 2.70 3.64 -12.58
C ASP A 22 2.22 5.03 -13.03
N HIS A 23 1.21 5.60 -12.38
CA HIS A 23 0.68 6.92 -12.70
C HIS A 23 1.21 7.97 -11.72
N PRO A 24 2.14 8.83 -12.14
CA PRO A 24 2.75 9.81 -11.21
C PRO A 24 1.72 10.75 -10.58
N VAL A 25 0.70 11.15 -11.33
CA VAL A 25 -0.32 12.06 -10.79
C VAL A 25 -1.06 11.40 -9.63
N PHE A 26 -1.40 10.11 -9.77
CA PHE A 26 -2.06 9.40 -8.69
C PHE A 26 -1.15 9.27 -7.47
N ARG A 27 0.15 8.97 -7.69
CA ARG A 27 1.07 8.85 -6.56
C ARG A 27 1.16 10.15 -5.78
N THR A 28 1.24 11.29 -6.45
CA THR A 28 1.28 12.60 -5.79
C THR A 28 0.01 12.84 -4.98
N ARG A 29 -1.14 12.57 -5.59
CA ARG A 29 -2.42 12.77 -4.91
C ARG A 29 -2.58 11.85 -3.71
N ALA A 30 -2.22 10.58 -3.86
CA ALA A 30 -2.32 9.62 -2.78
C ALA A 30 -1.42 10.03 -1.61
N ARG A 31 -0.18 10.46 -1.90
CA ARG A 31 0.72 10.93 -0.85
C ARG A 31 0.07 12.07 -0.06
N GLN A 32 -0.49 13.05 -0.75
CA GLN A 32 -1.12 14.19 -0.08
C GLN A 32 -2.29 13.76 0.81
N LEU A 33 -3.14 12.86 0.30
CA LEU A 33 -4.29 12.39 1.05
C LEU A 33 -3.87 11.61 2.29
N LEU A 34 -2.86 10.77 2.16
CA LEU A 34 -2.43 9.90 3.26
C LEU A 34 -1.63 10.68 4.31
N GLU A 35 -0.79 11.60 3.88
CA GLU A 35 -0.02 12.41 4.83
C GLU A 35 -0.95 13.32 5.63
N ALA A 36 -2.02 13.82 5.02
CA ALA A 36 -3.00 14.63 5.73
C ALA A 36 -3.70 13.85 6.84
N GLU A 37 -3.78 12.52 6.71
CA GLU A 37 -4.42 11.67 7.71
C GLU A 37 -3.44 11.15 8.78
N GLY A 38 -2.15 11.44 8.62
CA GLY A 38 -1.16 11.02 9.59
C GLY A 38 -0.33 9.81 9.20
N PHE A 39 -0.52 9.28 8.00
CA PHE A 39 0.37 8.24 7.48
C PHE A 39 1.69 8.85 7.05
N GLU A 40 2.75 8.08 7.16
CA GLU A 40 4.07 8.50 6.68
C GLU A 40 4.36 7.78 5.36
N VAL A 41 4.39 8.51 4.25
CA VAL A 41 4.71 7.92 2.95
C VAL A 41 6.22 7.88 2.81
N VAL A 42 6.78 6.67 2.82
CA VAL A 42 8.23 6.47 2.85
C VAL A 42 8.83 6.25 1.47
N GLY A 43 7.99 6.05 0.45
CA GLY A 43 8.50 5.88 -0.90
C GLY A 43 7.40 5.69 -1.91
N GLU A 44 7.81 5.68 -3.19
CA GLU A 44 6.93 5.45 -4.33
C GLU A 44 7.66 4.57 -5.32
N ALA A 45 6.92 3.71 -6.01
CA ALA A 45 7.47 2.86 -7.06
C ALA A 45 6.50 2.85 -8.24
N GLY A 46 7.05 2.75 -9.45
CA GLY A 46 6.26 2.81 -10.68
C GLY A 46 5.98 1.48 -11.34
N ASP A 47 6.50 0.38 -10.79
CA ASP A 47 6.26 -0.95 -11.35
C ASP A 47 6.31 -1.99 -10.23
N GLY A 48 5.97 -3.24 -10.59
CA GLY A 48 5.85 -4.29 -9.60
C GLY A 48 7.16 -4.69 -8.97
N GLN A 49 8.21 -4.88 -9.77
CA GLN A 49 9.49 -5.32 -9.21
C GLN A 49 10.10 -4.26 -8.31
N SER A 50 10.07 -2.99 -8.74
CA SER A 50 10.54 -1.89 -7.89
C SER A 50 9.73 -1.80 -6.60
N GLY A 51 8.44 -2.07 -6.69
CA GLY A 51 7.56 -2.07 -5.51
C GLY A 51 7.95 -3.15 -4.51
N ILE A 52 8.21 -4.37 -4.99
CA ILE A 52 8.64 -5.47 -4.13
C ILE A 52 9.96 -5.13 -3.46
N ASP A 53 10.92 -4.65 -4.24
CA ASP A 53 12.25 -4.31 -3.70
C ASP A 53 12.16 -3.19 -2.67
N ALA A 54 11.37 -2.15 -2.97
CA ALA A 54 11.21 -1.03 -2.04
C ALA A 54 10.50 -1.45 -0.77
N ALA A 55 9.50 -2.32 -0.87
CA ALA A 55 8.79 -2.80 0.32
C ALA A 55 9.73 -3.50 1.29
N HIS A 56 10.64 -4.32 0.76
CA HIS A 56 11.62 -5.01 1.59
C HIS A 56 12.66 -4.05 2.15
N GLU A 57 13.18 -3.17 1.30
CA GLU A 57 14.24 -2.25 1.68
C GLU A 57 13.76 -1.23 2.72
N LEU A 58 12.59 -0.68 2.51
CA LEU A 58 12.04 0.35 3.39
C LEU A 58 11.27 -0.22 4.58
N ARG A 59 10.97 -1.51 4.55
CA ARG A 59 10.18 -2.18 5.58
C ARG A 59 8.87 -1.45 5.85
N ALA A 60 8.17 -1.10 4.76
CA ALA A 60 6.91 -0.39 4.87
C ALA A 60 5.88 -1.23 5.63
N ASP A 61 5.09 -0.57 6.46
CA ASP A 61 3.99 -1.24 7.18
C ASP A 61 2.85 -1.56 6.23
N VAL A 62 2.63 -0.69 5.24
CA VAL A 62 1.50 -0.79 4.32
C VAL A 62 2.01 -0.54 2.91
N VAL A 63 1.51 -1.33 1.95
CA VAL A 63 1.75 -1.09 0.52
C VAL A 63 0.41 -0.78 -0.13
N LEU A 64 0.28 0.43 -0.67
CA LEU A 64 -0.86 0.81 -1.48
C LEU A 64 -0.51 0.48 -2.92
N LEU A 65 -1.22 -0.45 -3.54
CA LEU A 65 -0.74 -1.17 -4.71
C LEU A 65 -1.78 -1.16 -5.83
N ASP A 66 -1.39 -0.62 -6.98
CA ASP A 66 -2.25 -0.67 -8.17
C ASP A 66 -2.38 -2.10 -8.67
N VAL A 67 -3.59 -2.47 -9.08
CA VAL A 67 -3.86 -3.78 -9.66
C VAL A 67 -3.13 -3.95 -10.99
N GLN A 68 -2.99 -2.89 -11.78
CA GLN A 68 -2.36 -2.96 -13.10
C GLN A 68 -1.03 -2.22 -13.12
N LEU A 69 0.04 -2.96 -13.29
CA LEU A 69 1.39 -2.39 -13.37
C LEU A 69 2.02 -2.82 -14.70
N PRO A 70 3.04 -2.09 -15.19
CA PRO A 70 3.57 -2.39 -16.54
C PRO A 70 4.28 -3.73 -16.66
N ASP A 71 4.84 -4.26 -15.58
CA ASP A 71 5.64 -5.48 -15.62
C ASP A 71 4.94 -6.71 -15.06
N MET A 72 3.95 -6.52 -14.17
CA MET A 72 3.19 -7.64 -13.62
C MET A 72 1.90 -7.09 -13.01
N ASP A 73 0.92 -7.97 -12.74
CA ASP A 73 -0.29 -7.47 -12.11
C ASP A 73 -0.11 -7.33 -10.59
N GLY A 74 -0.95 -6.48 -10.00
CA GLY A 74 -0.85 -6.20 -8.57
C GLY A 74 -1.20 -7.38 -7.70
N PHE A 75 -2.01 -8.32 -8.17
CA PHE A 75 -2.33 -9.51 -7.39
C PHE A 75 -1.09 -10.38 -7.19
N GLU A 76 -0.24 -10.47 -8.21
CA GLU A 76 1.01 -11.20 -8.08
C GLU A 76 1.97 -10.51 -7.12
N VAL A 77 2.07 -9.19 -7.18
CA VAL A 77 2.89 -8.43 -6.24
C VAL A 77 2.39 -8.66 -4.81
N ALA A 78 1.08 -8.58 -4.61
CA ALA A 78 0.49 -8.80 -3.29
C ALA A 78 0.81 -10.20 -2.77
N ALA A 79 0.67 -11.22 -3.63
CA ALA A 79 0.95 -12.59 -3.23
C ALA A 79 2.40 -12.75 -2.80
N ARG A 80 3.33 -12.15 -3.53
CA ARG A 80 4.75 -12.23 -3.19
C ARG A 80 5.06 -11.52 -1.87
N LEU A 81 4.42 -10.36 -1.63
CA LEU A 81 4.67 -9.60 -0.41
C LEU A 81 4.09 -10.27 0.82
N THR A 82 3.02 -11.05 0.67
CA THR A 82 2.33 -11.66 1.81
C THR A 82 2.61 -13.15 1.97
N SER A 83 3.45 -13.73 1.13
CA SER A 83 3.60 -15.18 1.05
C SER A 83 4.11 -15.83 2.32
N ASN A 84 4.91 -15.13 3.12
CA ASN A 84 5.46 -15.71 4.35
C ASN A 84 4.69 -15.28 5.61
N GLY A 85 3.60 -14.57 5.46
CA GLY A 85 2.76 -14.16 6.57
C GLY A 85 3.31 -13.04 7.43
N SER A 86 4.50 -12.53 7.14
CA SER A 86 5.13 -11.49 7.95
C SER A 86 5.44 -10.22 7.16
N GLY A 87 4.93 -10.12 5.94
CA GLY A 87 5.16 -8.95 5.11
C GLY A 87 4.26 -7.79 5.46
N PRO A 88 4.27 -6.74 4.65
CA PRO A 88 3.43 -5.56 4.88
C PRO A 88 1.95 -5.89 4.66
N GLU A 89 1.09 -5.03 5.20
CA GLU A 89 -0.31 -5.07 4.85
C GLU A 89 -0.47 -4.50 3.45
N VAL A 90 -1.19 -5.20 2.59
CA VAL A 90 -1.38 -4.75 1.20
C VAL A 90 -2.82 -4.32 0.99
N VAL A 91 -2.99 -3.12 0.44
CA VAL A 91 -4.30 -2.61 0.03
C VAL A 91 -4.23 -2.30 -1.46
N LEU A 92 -5.14 -2.90 -2.21
CA LEU A 92 -5.18 -2.75 -3.66
C LEU A 92 -5.99 -1.52 -4.05
N VAL A 93 -5.55 -0.84 -5.11
CA VAL A 93 -6.31 0.26 -5.71
C VAL A 93 -6.40 0.04 -7.22
N SER A 94 -7.46 0.56 -7.83
CA SER A 94 -7.61 0.51 -9.27
C SER A 94 -8.60 1.59 -9.69
N SER A 95 -8.50 2.03 -10.94
CA SER A 95 -9.51 2.90 -11.53
C SER A 95 -10.77 2.13 -11.88
N ARG A 96 -10.73 0.81 -11.79
CA ARG A 96 -11.89 -0.06 -12.09
C ARG A 96 -12.65 -0.39 -10.81
N ASP A 97 -13.90 -0.83 -11.01
CA ASP A 97 -14.75 -1.25 -9.91
C ASP A 97 -14.20 -2.53 -9.27
N GLY A 98 -14.13 -2.54 -7.94
CA GLY A 98 -13.63 -3.68 -7.20
C GLY A 98 -14.48 -4.93 -7.31
N SER A 99 -15.72 -4.82 -7.78
CA SER A 99 -16.58 -6.01 -7.94
C SER A 99 -16.00 -7.01 -8.94
N ASP A 100 -15.16 -6.55 -9.87
CA ASP A 100 -14.50 -7.42 -10.84
C ASP A 100 -13.40 -8.27 -10.21
N PHE A 101 -12.95 -7.92 -9.01
CA PHE A 101 -11.75 -8.51 -8.41
C PHE A 101 -11.99 -9.25 -7.10
N GLY A 102 -13.25 -9.36 -6.65
CA GLY A 102 -13.57 -9.86 -5.32
C GLY A 102 -12.79 -11.09 -4.86
N PRO A 103 -12.88 -12.23 -5.58
CA PRO A 103 -12.15 -13.44 -5.16
C PRO A 103 -10.64 -13.27 -5.20
N LEU A 104 -10.13 -12.48 -6.15
CA LEU A 104 -8.70 -12.25 -6.29
C LEU A 104 -8.14 -11.43 -5.14
N VAL A 105 -8.92 -10.48 -4.63
CA VAL A 105 -8.49 -9.64 -3.50
C VAL A 105 -8.21 -10.51 -2.28
N SER A 106 -9.13 -11.40 -1.94
CA SER A 106 -8.93 -12.25 -0.75
C SER A 106 -7.86 -13.31 -0.99
N SER A 107 -7.76 -13.88 -2.19
CA SER A 107 -6.83 -14.98 -2.42
C SER A 107 -5.38 -14.53 -2.52
N CYS A 108 -5.11 -13.26 -2.82
CA CYS A 108 -3.73 -12.77 -2.93
C CYS A 108 -3.15 -12.28 -1.61
N GLY A 109 -3.92 -12.32 -0.53
CA GLY A 109 -3.44 -11.89 0.78
C GLY A 109 -3.65 -10.42 1.09
N ALA A 110 -4.30 -9.66 0.20
CA ALA A 110 -4.55 -8.25 0.44
C ALA A 110 -5.60 -8.04 1.52
N ARG A 111 -5.47 -6.94 2.26
CA ARG A 111 -6.46 -6.55 3.27
C ARG A 111 -7.76 -6.09 2.64
N GLY A 112 -7.70 -5.51 1.45
CA GLY A 112 -8.88 -5.03 0.79
C GLY A 112 -8.55 -4.27 -0.47
N PHE A 113 -9.56 -3.59 -0.99
CA PHE A 113 -9.52 -2.88 -2.26
C PHE A 113 -10.23 -1.55 -2.11
N ILE A 114 -9.63 -0.49 -2.68
CA ILE A 114 -10.25 0.83 -2.72
C ILE A 114 -10.20 1.32 -4.17
N PRO A 115 -11.34 1.67 -4.77
CA PRO A 115 -11.31 2.35 -6.08
C PRO A 115 -10.52 3.65 -5.94
N LYS A 116 -9.69 3.97 -6.95
CA LYS A 116 -8.83 5.16 -6.85
C LYS A 116 -9.59 6.43 -6.57
N GLY A 117 -10.79 6.57 -7.15
CA GLY A 117 -11.61 7.76 -6.92
C GLY A 117 -12.17 7.87 -5.52
N GLU A 118 -12.10 6.80 -4.74
CA GLU A 118 -12.61 6.77 -3.37
C GLU A 118 -11.50 6.73 -2.33
N LEU A 119 -10.26 6.83 -2.75
CA LEU A 119 -9.14 6.77 -1.81
C LEU A 119 -9.18 7.96 -0.85
N SER A 120 -9.08 7.66 0.43
CA SER A 120 -8.94 8.67 1.48
C SER A 120 -8.17 8.04 2.63
N GLY A 121 -7.63 8.89 3.49
CA GLY A 121 -6.96 8.40 4.69
C GLY A 121 -7.86 7.56 5.56
N PRO A 122 -9.09 8.03 5.88
CA PRO A 122 -10.02 7.23 6.69
C PRO A 122 -10.38 5.88 6.06
N ARG A 123 -10.54 5.81 4.73
CA ARG A 123 -10.84 4.55 4.06
C ARG A 123 -9.69 3.57 4.24
N LEU A 124 -8.46 4.04 4.07
CA LEU A 124 -7.29 3.18 4.26
C LEU A 124 -7.20 2.73 5.70
N ALA A 125 -7.35 3.64 6.65
CA ALA A 125 -7.28 3.30 8.06
C ALA A 125 -8.32 2.24 8.44
N ALA A 126 -9.51 2.32 7.87
CA ALA A 126 -10.58 1.36 8.17
C ALA A 126 -10.19 -0.06 7.74
N LEU A 127 -9.49 -0.21 6.62
CA LEU A 127 -9.08 -1.51 6.14
C LEU A 127 -7.94 -2.12 6.97
N LEU A 128 -7.19 -1.28 7.67
CA LEU A 128 -6.03 -1.72 8.45
C LEU A 128 -6.35 -2.08 9.89
N ARG A 129 -7.58 -1.87 10.31
CA ARG A 129 -7.98 -2.23 11.68
C ARG A 129 -8.17 -3.72 11.87
#